data_354834527df6aec8e7d357c0f0d262fb
#
_entry.id   354834527df6aec8e7d357c0f0d262fb
#
_cell.length_a   1.000
_cell.length_b   1.000
_cell.length_c   1.000
_cell.angle_alpha   90.00
_cell.angle_beta   90.00
_cell.angle_gamma   90.00
#
_symmetry.space_group_name_H-M   'P 1'
#
loop_
_entity.id
_entity.type
_entity.pdbx_description
1 polymer ?
#
loop_
_entity_poly.entity_id
_entity_poly.type
_entity_poly.pdbx_seq_one_letter_code
_entity_poly.pdbx_strand_id
1 'polypeptide(L)'
;MKPEDALPDDLAGESRFQLLTRLGFAGRGLLYIIIGLLVIFAGRTEDLTGALEYLGHGVGKLLLAVLVVGTAVYGLWRLTDAVFGIESGRHHWKAWRKRVAAGTSGIIYSFLAYKAVRILFSQRVSGNDAQQHAADAFDLPGGEIIVLIAAAILFGAGIVQLVKAAKCSFLARLDCDDRQKVWIRWLGRIGYAARGIIFLVVAWQLEQSAIHRRASEAGGLEQALDFFSPTVRGWVAAGLMLFGFLSLVEARFRRIHRPPPVDRVADGLKDAVRR
;
A
#
# COMPACT_ATOMS: atom_id res chain seq x y z
N MET A 1 7.60 50.35 0.16
CA MET A 1 7.66 48.99 -0.43
C MET A 1 7.69 48.03 0.76
N LYS A 2 6.52 47.46 1.16
CA LYS A 2 6.39 46.60 2.33
C LYS A 2 6.73 45.18 1.93
N PRO A 3 7.49 44.41 2.71
CA PRO A 3 7.76 43.01 2.47
C PRO A 3 6.64 42.17 3.11
N GLU A 4 5.49 42.07 2.45
CA GLU A 4 4.30 41.39 3.00
C GLU A 4 3.79 40.23 2.12
N ASP A 5 4.61 39.66 1.27
CA ASP A 5 4.22 38.51 0.39
C ASP A 5 5.03 37.25 0.62
N ALA A 6 5.64 37.07 1.78
CA ALA A 6 6.13 35.74 2.17
C ALA A 6 4.95 34.99 2.78
N LEU A 7 4.39 34.01 2.02
CA LEU A 7 3.49 32.99 2.58
C LEU A 7 4.13 32.43 3.86
N PRO A 8 3.40 32.37 4.99
CA PRO A 8 3.94 31.79 6.20
C PRO A 8 4.48 30.39 5.89
N ASP A 9 5.69 30.07 6.35
CA ASP A 9 6.37 28.79 6.14
C ASP A 9 5.48 27.60 6.51
N ASP A 10 4.55 27.76 7.41
CA ASP A 10 3.55 26.78 7.82
C ASP A 10 2.58 26.40 6.69
N LEU A 11 2.14 27.34 5.86
CA LEU A 11 1.24 27.08 4.73
C LEU A 11 1.98 26.40 3.57
N ALA A 12 3.26 26.71 3.37
CA ALA A 12 4.09 26.07 2.37
C ALA A 12 4.37 24.58 2.74
N GLY A 13 4.57 24.29 4.02
CA GLY A 13 4.72 22.94 4.54
C GLY A 13 3.43 22.12 4.42
N GLU A 14 2.27 22.71 4.72
CA GLU A 14 0.96 22.05 4.58
C GLU A 14 0.67 21.66 3.12
N SER A 15 0.91 22.54 2.18
CA SER A 15 0.65 22.28 0.75
C SER A 15 1.56 21.16 0.21
N ARG A 16 2.82 21.13 0.61
CA ARG A 16 3.78 20.07 0.22
C ARG A 16 3.38 18.73 0.79
N PHE A 17 3.01 18.64 2.06
CA PHE A 17 2.55 17.39 2.69
C PHE A 17 1.29 16.83 2.04
N GLN A 18 0.31 17.70 1.74
CA GLN A 18 -0.89 17.29 1.01
C GLN A 18 -0.57 16.77 -0.39
N LEU A 19 0.31 17.46 -1.12
CA LEU A 19 0.75 17.05 -2.45
C LEU A 19 1.42 15.67 -2.40
N LEU A 20 2.35 15.47 -1.47
CA LEU A 20 3.06 14.21 -1.29
C LEU A 20 2.10 13.04 -0.98
N THR A 21 1.14 13.28 -0.09
CA THR A 21 0.12 12.29 0.25
C THR A 21 -0.73 11.93 -0.99
N ARG A 22 -1.15 12.92 -1.77
CA ARG A 22 -1.91 12.72 -3.01
C ARG A 22 -1.12 11.94 -4.05
N LEU A 23 0.16 12.27 -4.24
CA LEU A 23 1.06 11.54 -5.14
C LEU A 23 1.21 10.07 -4.72
N GLY A 24 1.32 9.78 -3.41
CA GLY A 24 1.37 8.43 -2.89
C GLY A 24 0.11 7.60 -3.23
N PHE A 25 -1.08 8.19 -3.05
CA PHE A 25 -2.33 7.53 -3.44
C PHE A 25 -2.44 7.35 -4.95
N ALA A 26 -1.99 8.34 -5.75
CA ALA A 26 -1.99 8.25 -7.20
C ALA A 26 -1.03 7.16 -7.69
N GLY A 27 0.19 7.08 -7.17
CA GLY A 27 1.16 6.04 -7.51
C GLY A 27 0.63 4.64 -7.19
N ARG A 28 0.04 4.45 -6.00
CA ARG A 28 -0.64 3.20 -5.65
C ARG A 28 -1.76 2.87 -6.62
N GLY A 29 -2.58 3.85 -6.97
CA GLY A 29 -3.69 3.68 -7.90
C GLY A 29 -3.22 3.23 -9.27
N LEU A 30 -2.23 3.89 -9.81
CA LEU A 30 -1.64 3.56 -11.11
C LEU A 30 -1.07 2.14 -11.13
N LEU A 31 -0.36 1.73 -10.07
CA LEU A 31 0.21 0.39 -9.96
C LEU A 31 -0.87 -0.70 -10.05
N TYR A 32 -1.96 -0.59 -9.27
CA TYR A 32 -3.03 -1.58 -9.30
C TYR A 32 -3.81 -1.59 -10.63
N ILE A 33 -3.93 -0.45 -11.30
CA ILE A 33 -4.52 -0.37 -12.66
C ILE A 33 -3.63 -1.13 -13.64
N ILE A 34 -2.31 -0.93 -13.61
CA ILE A 34 -1.37 -1.61 -14.49
C ILE A 34 -1.42 -3.13 -14.28
N ILE A 35 -1.39 -3.60 -13.04
CA ILE A 35 -1.52 -5.03 -12.73
C ILE A 35 -2.83 -5.58 -13.31
N GLY A 36 -3.94 -4.91 -13.06
CA GLY A 36 -5.23 -5.34 -13.59
C GLY A 36 -5.27 -5.40 -15.14
N LEU A 37 -4.68 -4.41 -15.79
CA LEU A 37 -4.56 -4.38 -17.26
C LEU A 37 -3.67 -5.50 -17.79
N LEU A 38 -2.52 -5.77 -17.18
CA LEU A 38 -1.62 -6.85 -17.58
C LEU A 38 -2.31 -8.21 -17.51
N VAL A 39 -3.03 -8.47 -16.43
CA VAL A 39 -3.78 -9.72 -16.27
C VAL A 39 -4.90 -9.85 -17.30
N ILE A 40 -5.68 -8.79 -17.52
CA ILE A 40 -6.88 -8.83 -18.38
C ILE A 40 -6.49 -8.89 -19.87
N PHE A 41 -5.53 -8.07 -20.31
CA PHE A 41 -5.21 -7.89 -21.72
C PHE A 41 -4.01 -8.69 -22.19
N ALA A 42 -3.00 -8.88 -21.35
CA ALA A 42 -1.80 -9.62 -21.69
C ALA A 42 -1.84 -11.09 -21.24
N GLY A 43 -2.85 -11.47 -20.44
CA GLY A 43 -2.96 -12.81 -19.85
C GLY A 43 -1.80 -13.15 -18.90
N ARG A 44 -1.02 -12.15 -18.49
CA ARG A 44 0.16 -12.30 -17.64
C ARG A 44 -0.22 -12.02 -16.20
N THR A 45 0.06 -12.96 -15.35
CA THR A 45 0.01 -12.76 -13.91
C THR A 45 1.36 -12.20 -13.49
N GLU A 46 1.35 -10.96 -13.08
CA GLU A 46 2.55 -10.27 -12.61
C GLU A 46 2.29 -9.78 -11.19
N ASP A 47 3.32 -9.87 -10.36
CA ASP A 47 3.31 -9.23 -9.05
C ASP A 47 3.58 -7.71 -9.19
N LEU A 48 3.69 -7.02 -8.06
CA LEU A 48 4.02 -5.60 -8.03
C LEU A 48 5.39 -5.32 -8.68
N THR A 49 6.32 -6.26 -8.57
CA THR A 49 7.67 -6.13 -9.13
C THR A 49 7.67 -6.35 -10.63
N GLY A 50 6.98 -7.38 -11.13
CA GLY A 50 6.84 -7.65 -12.56
C GLY A 50 6.11 -6.52 -13.29
N ALA A 51 5.07 -5.93 -12.67
CA ALA A 51 4.43 -4.72 -13.22
C ALA A 51 5.39 -3.54 -13.33
N LEU A 52 6.30 -3.37 -12.37
CA LEU A 52 7.34 -2.34 -12.42
C LEU A 52 8.39 -2.64 -13.51
N GLU A 53 8.79 -3.90 -13.68
CA GLU A 53 9.72 -4.31 -14.75
C GLU A 53 9.15 -4.05 -16.14
N TYR A 54 7.87 -4.34 -16.36
CA TYR A 54 7.19 -4.02 -17.61
C TYR A 54 7.28 -2.52 -17.93
N LEU A 55 7.17 -1.66 -16.92
CA LEU A 55 7.35 -0.21 -17.07
C LEU A 55 8.80 0.23 -17.25
N GLY A 56 9.77 -0.62 -16.95
CA GLY A 56 11.21 -0.32 -17.05
C GLY A 56 11.73 -0.07 -18.46
N HIS A 57 10.90 -0.26 -19.50
CA HIS A 57 11.28 -0.16 -20.90
C HIS A 57 10.54 0.99 -21.61
N GLY A 58 11.25 1.70 -22.48
CA GLY A 58 10.67 2.74 -23.34
C GLY A 58 9.98 3.87 -22.57
N VAL A 59 8.77 4.25 -22.99
CA VAL A 59 7.94 5.31 -22.38
C VAL A 59 7.52 4.94 -20.94
N GLY A 60 7.52 3.65 -20.61
CA GLY A 60 7.23 3.15 -19.27
C GLY A 60 8.19 3.69 -18.20
N LYS A 61 9.45 4.02 -18.57
CA LYS A 61 10.43 4.58 -17.60
C LYS A 61 9.94 5.87 -16.93
N LEU A 62 9.22 6.73 -17.66
CA LEU A 62 8.68 7.95 -17.08
C LEU A 62 7.58 7.62 -16.05
N LEU A 63 6.69 6.69 -16.37
CA LEU A 63 5.66 6.21 -15.45
C LEU A 63 6.30 5.52 -14.23
N LEU A 64 7.35 4.73 -14.45
CA LEU A 64 8.13 4.11 -13.38
C LEU A 64 8.75 5.17 -12.45
N ALA A 65 9.33 6.24 -13.00
CA ALA A 65 9.88 7.33 -12.18
C ALA A 65 8.80 8.00 -11.32
N VAL A 66 7.61 8.25 -11.87
CA VAL A 66 6.46 8.78 -11.11
C VAL A 66 6.03 7.81 -10.01
N LEU A 67 6.01 6.50 -10.30
CA LEU A 67 5.71 5.46 -9.32
C LEU A 67 6.76 5.38 -8.21
N VAL A 68 8.05 5.50 -8.53
CA VAL A 68 9.15 5.57 -7.54
C VAL A 68 8.88 6.69 -6.55
N VAL A 69 8.65 7.90 -7.05
CA VAL A 69 8.37 9.06 -6.19
C VAL A 69 7.09 8.83 -5.38
N GLY A 70 5.99 8.40 -6.03
CA GLY A 70 4.71 8.18 -5.37
C GLY A 70 4.76 7.10 -4.29
N THR A 71 5.41 5.97 -4.55
CA THR A 71 5.52 4.86 -3.59
C THR A 71 6.49 5.19 -2.45
N ALA A 72 7.61 5.86 -2.73
CA ALA A 72 8.56 6.30 -1.72
C ALA A 72 7.92 7.29 -0.74
N VAL A 73 7.24 8.29 -1.28
CA VAL A 73 6.53 9.29 -0.48
C VAL A 73 5.40 8.67 0.33
N TYR A 74 4.63 7.77 -0.28
CA TYR A 74 3.56 7.07 0.45
C TYR A 74 4.13 6.18 1.56
N GLY A 75 5.21 5.46 1.30
CA GLY A 75 5.91 4.66 2.29
C GLY A 75 6.40 5.50 3.47
N LEU A 76 7.09 6.61 3.17
CA LEU A 76 7.58 7.56 4.18
C LEU A 76 6.43 8.15 5.01
N TRP A 77 5.35 8.60 4.36
CA TRP A 77 4.17 9.10 5.06
C TRP A 77 3.55 8.04 5.99
N ARG A 78 3.43 6.81 5.54
CA ARG A 78 2.89 5.72 6.37
C ARG A 78 3.80 5.39 7.55
N LEU A 79 5.12 5.43 7.39
CA LEU A 79 6.07 5.28 8.49
C LEU A 79 5.95 6.45 9.49
N THR A 80 5.83 7.66 8.99
CA THR A 80 5.60 8.85 9.83
C THR A 80 4.30 8.74 10.62
N ASP A 81 3.19 8.27 9.98
CA ASP A 81 1.93 8.03 10.67
C ASP A 81 2.04 6.93 11.75
N ALA A 82 2.83 5.89 11.48
CA ALA A 82 3.09 4.82 12.46
C ALA A 82 3.82 5.33 13.69
N VAL A 83 4.83 6.21 13.49
CA VAL A 83 5.65 6.75 14.59
C VAL A 83 4.90 7.84 15.35
N PHE A 84 4.33 8.81 14.64
CA PHE A 84 3.74 10.02 15.24
C PHE A 84 2.23 9.92 15.47
N GLY A 85 1.53 8.93 14.88
CA GLY A 85 0.10 8.76 15.04
C GLY A 85 -0.74 9.88 14.44
N ILE A 86 -0.32 10.44 13.30
CA ILE A 86 -0.92 11.62 12.66
C ILE A 86 -2.40 11.39 12.34
N GLU A 87 -2.74 10.25 11.72
CA GLU A 87 -4.13 9.84 11.45
C GLU A 87 -4.74 8.99 12.56
N SER A 88 -3.91 8.40 13.42
CA SER A 88 -4.34 7.33 14.35
C SER A 88 -4.73 7.82 15.73
N GLY A 89 -4.37 9.06 16.11
CA GLY A 89 -4.58 9.60 17.46
C GLY A 89 -3.63 8.98 18.51
N ARG A 90 -3.45 9.67 19.64
CA ARG A 90 -2.39 9.34 20.63
C ARG A 90 -2.78 8.29 21.70
N HIS A 91 -4.05 8.06 22.00
CA HIS A 91 -4.38 7.43 23.30
C HIS A 91 -5.53 6.41 23.31
N HIS A 92 -5.54 5.35 22.46
CA HIS A 92 -6.40 4.20 22.69
C HIS A 92 -5.87 2.95 22.00
N TRP A 93 -6.20 1.75 22.47
CA TRP A 93 -5.93 0.45 21.84
C TRP A 93 -6.26 0.44 20.34
N LYS A 94 -7.33 1.13 19.94
CA LYS A 94 -7.69 1.32 18.53
C LYS A 94 -6.64 2.13 17.75
N ALA A 95 -5.96 3.06 18.39
CA ALA A 95 -4.88 3.86 17.78
C ALA A 95 -3.64 3.01 17.50
N TRP A 96 -3.26 2.14 18.43
CA TRP A 96 -2.11 1.25 18.26
C TRP A 96 -2.28 0.31 17.05
N ARG A 97 -3.45 -0.33 16.89
CA ARG A 97 -3.75 -1.16 15.71
C ARG A 97 -3.61 -0.40 14.38
N LYS A 98 -4.05 0.85 14.35
CA LYS A 98 -3.90 1.71 13.16
C LYS A 98 -2.44 2.03 12.90
N ARG A 99 -1.65 2.31 13.94
CA ARG A 99 -0.22 2.59 13.84
C ARG A 99 0.56 1.38 13.33
N VAL A 100 0.29 0.19 13.83
CA VAL A 100 0.89 -1.04 13.32
C VAL A 100 0.54 -1.25 11.85
N ALA A 101 -0.73 -1.10 11.46
CA ALA A 101 -1.15 -1.20 10.06
C ALA A 101 -0.51 -0.12 9.18
N ALA A 102 -0.25 1.07 9.73
CA ALA A 102 0.48 2.13 9.03
C ALA A 102 1.95 1.74 8.86
N GLY A 103 2.62 1.26 9.90
CA GLY A 103 4.01 0.81 9.88
C GLY A 103 4.22 -0.32 8.87
N THR A 104 3.40 -1.36 8.91
CA THR A 104 3.45 -2.47 7.94
C THR A 104 3.29 -1.97 6.51
N SER A 105 2.30 -1.11 6.26
CA SER A 105 2.14 -0.51 4.93
C SER A 105 3.35 0.34 4.54
N GLY A 106 3.90 1.12 5.46
CA GLY A 106 5.06 1.97 5.22
C GLY A 106 6.29 1.16 4.81
N ILE A 107 6.56 0.06 5.50
CA ILE A 107 7.67 -0.86 5.17
C ILE A 107 7.49 -1.45 3.77
N ILE A 108 6.29 -1.98 3.47
CA ILE A 108 6.00 -2.59 2.16
C ILE A 108 6.21 -1.59 1.02
N TYR A 109 5.67 -0.37 1.15
CA TYR A 109 5.81 0.62 0.09
C TYR A 109 7.22 1.21 -0.02
N SER A 110 7.98 1.30 1.07
CA SER A 110 9.39 1.69 1.03
C SER A 110 10.24 0.63 0.33
N PHE A 111 9.98 -0.65 0.59
CA PHE A 111 10.63 -1.75 -0.10
C PHE A 111 10.28 -1.78 -1.60
N LEU A 112 9.01 -1.55 -1.94
CA LEU A 112 8.57 -1.45 -3.34
C LEU A 112 9.23 -0.26 -4.05
N ALA A 113 9.36 0.89 -3.39
CA ALA A 113 10.09 2.03 -3.92
C ALA A 113 11.57 1.71 -4.18
N TYR A 114 12.23 1.02 -3.24
CA TYR A 114 13.60 0.55 -3.41
C TYR A 114 13.75 -0.35 -4.64
N LYS A 115 12.87 -1.33 -4.83
CA LYS A 115 12.88 -2.19 -6.03
C LYS A 115 12.63 -1.39 -7.31
N ALA A 116 11.66 -0.48 -7.29
CA ALA A 116 11.37 0.38 -8.44
C ALA A 116 12.55 1.27 -8.83
N VAL A 117 13.32 1.78 -7.85
CA VAL A 117 14.58 2.51 -8.09
C VAL A 117 15.59 1.60 -8.77
N ARG A 118 15.79 0.37 -8.29
CA ARG A 118 16.74 -0.59 -8.90
C ARG A 118 16.38 -0.90 -10.35
N ILE A 119 15.08 -1.09 -10.65
CA ILE A 119 14.59 -1.34 -12.01
C ILE A 119 14.81 -0.09 -12.90
N LEU A 120 14.57 1.11 -12.37
CA LEU A 120 14.80 2.36 -13.11
C LEU A 120 16.25 2.50 -13.55
N PHE A 121 17.20 2.04 -12.74
CA PHE A 121 18.63 1.99 -13.06
C PHE A 121 19.05 0.70 -13.78
N SER A 122 18.11 -0.01 -14.43
CA SER A 122 18.36 -1.20 -15.25
C SER A 122 18.99 -2.39 -14.50
N GLN A 123 18.76 -2.47 -13.18
CA GLN A 123 19.16 -3.64 -12.39
C GLN A 123 18.03 -4.67 -12.44
N ARG A 124 18.39 -5.93 -12.76
CA ARG A 124 17.43 -7.04 -12.68
C ARG A 124 16.98 -7.24 -11.23
N VAL A 125 15.69 -7.35 -11.03
CA VAL A 125 15.08 -7.64 -9.72
C VAL A 125 14.26 -8.91 -9.88
N SER A 126 14.47 -9.90 -9.03
CA SER A 126 13.74 -11.18 -9.11
C SER A 126 12.26 -10.97 -8.80
N GLY A 127 11.37 -11.56 -9.59
CA GLY A 127 9.93 -11.56 -9.37
C GLY A 127 9.47 -12.57 -8.30
N ASN A 128 10.31 -13.57 -7.96
CA ASN A 128 9.97 -14.62 -6.98
C ASN A 128 10.27 -14.23 -5.54
N ASP A 129 9.93 -12.99 -5.17
CA ASP A 129 10.28 -12.41 -3.88
C ASP A 129 9.71 -13.18 -2.69
N ALA A 130 8.45 -13.62 -2.77
CA ALA A 130 7.81 -14.34 -1.67
C ALA A 130 8.51 -15.68 -1.38
N GLN A 131 8.87 -16.42 -2.42
CA GLN A 131 9.59 -17.69 -2.32
C GLN A 131 11.01 -17.48 -1.79
N GLN A 132 11.71 -16.48 -2.30
CA GLN A 132 13.07 -16.17 -1.86
C GLN A 132 13.08 -15.73 -0.39
N HIS A 133 12.16 -14.86 0.02
CA HIS A 133 12.07 -14.44 1.42
C HIS A 133 11.65 -15.56 2.36
N ALA A 134 10.82 -16.50 1.89
CA ALA A 134 10.50 -17.69 2.66
C ALA A 134 11.72 -18.61 2.79
N ALA A 135 12.51 -18.79 1.73
CA ALA A 135 13.76 -19.56 1.76
C ALA A 135 14.75 -18.93 2.75
N ASP A 136 15.01 -17.62 2.62
CA ASP A 136 15.89 -16.88 3.52
C ASP A 136 15.42 -16.97 4.99
N ALA A 137 14.11 -16.97 5.21
CA ALA A 137 13.55 -17.15 6.55
C ALA A 137 13.79 -18.57 7.08
N PHE A 138 13.61 -19.60 6.25
CA PHE A 138 13.80 -21.00 6.67
C PHE A 138 15.25 -21.36 6.98
N ASP A 139 16.23 -20.59 6.48
CA ASP A 139 17.64 -20.71 6.85
C ASP A 139 17.91 -20.24 8.29
N LEU A 140 16.97 -19.50 8.90
CA LEU A 140 17.07 -19.05 10.28
C LEU A 140 16.47 -20.05 11.26
N PRO A 141 17.03 -20.19 12.49
CA PRO A 141 16.40 -20.99 13.54
C PRO A 141 14.99 -20.48 13.85
N GLY A 142 13.97 -21.34 13.71
CA GLY A 142 12.55 -20.95 13.89
C GLY A 142 11.97 -20.13 12.75
N GLY A 143 12.54 -20.18 11.56
CA GLY A 143 12.10 -19.44 10.39
C GLY A 143 10.66 -19.72 9.97
N GLU A 144 10.18 -20.95 10.20
CA GLU A 144 8.77 -21.30 10.02
C GLU A 144 7.82 -20.44 10.85
N ILE A 145 8.23 -20.04 12.07
CA ILE A 145 7.43 -19.17 12.94
C ILE A 145 7.37 -17.76 12.34
N ILE A 146 8.45 -17.28 11.75
CA ILE A 146 8.48 -15.99 11.06
C ILE A 146 7.50 -15.98 9.90
N VAL A 147 7.49 -17.03 9.08
CA VAL A 147 6.57 -17.16 7.94
C VAL A 147 5.12 -17.30 8.42
N LEU A 148 4.85 -18.04 9.48
CA LEU A 148 3.52 -18.14 10.09
C LEU A 148 3.02 -16.80 10.64
N ILE A 149 3.89 -16.01 11.27
CA ILE A 149 3.54 -14.66 11.72
C ILE A 149 3.19 -13.78 10.53
N ALA A 150 3.95 -13.84 9.44
CA ALA A 150 3.65 -13.10 8.21
C ALA A 150 2.29 -13.54 7.61
N ALA A 151 2.01 -14.84 7.58
CA ALA A 151 0.72 -15.39 7.16
C ALA A 151 -0.43 -14.86 8.02
N ALA A 152 -0.30 -14.89 9.35
CA ALA A 152 -1.31 -14.39 10.28
C ALA A 152 -1.55 -12.88 10.11
N ILE A 153 -0.50 -12.09 9.89
CA ILE A 153 -0.62 -10.64 9.60
C ILE A 153 -1.40 -10.40 8.30
N LEU A 154 -1.07 -11.14 7.24
CA LEU A 154 -1.75 -11.02 5.94
C LEU A 154 -3.20 -11.50 6.03
N PHE A 155 -3.46 -12.58 6.75
CA PHE A 155 -4.83 -13.05 7.01
C PHE A 155 -5.66 -11.96 7.71
N GLY A 156 -5.14 -11.39 8.80
CA GLY A 156 -5.79 -10.28 9.50
C GLY A 156 -5.98 -9.05 8.59
N ALA A 157 -4.99 -8.72 7.76
CA ALA A 157 -5.10 -7.65 6.79
C ALA A 157 -6.20 -7.94 5.75
N GLY A 158 -6.31 -9.17 5.25
CA GLY A 158 -7.37 -9.61 4.34
C GLY A 158 -8.76 -9.41 4.94
N ILE A 159 -8.97 -9.87 6.17
CA ILE A 159 -10.24 -9.66 6.90
C ILE A 159 -10.55 -8.16 7.06
N VAL A 160 -9.58 -7.35 7.41
CA VAL A 160 -9.76 -5.88 7.52
C VAL A 160 -10.20 -5.28 6.17
N GLN A 161 -9.66 -5.75 5.05
CA GLN A 161 -10.07 -5.28 3.73
C GLN A 161 -11.51 -5.68 3.42
N LEU A 162 -11.91 -6.92 3.70
CA LEU A 162 -13.29 -7.38 3.53
C LEU A 162 -14.28 -6.60 4.41
N VAL A 163 -13.91 -6.31 5.66
CA VAL A 163 -14.72 -5.46 6.55
C VAL A 163 -14.85 -4.03 6.00
N LYS A 164 -13.77 -3.47 5.43
CA LYS A 164 -13.84 -2.15 4.75
C LYS A 164 -14.75 -2.19 3.53
N ALA A 165 -14.72 -3.27 2.75
CA ALA A 165 -15.61 -3.49 1.62
C ALA A 165 -17.09 -3.53 2.06
N ALA A 166 -17.39 -4.29 3.12
CA ALA A 166 -18.75 -4.43 3.64
C ALA A 166 -19.29 -3.13 4.25
N LYS A 167 -18.50 -2.50 5.13
CA LYS A 167 -18.90 -1.29 5.88
C LYS A 167 -18.75 0.01 5.11
N CYS A 168 -18.09 0.01 3.95
CA CYS A 168 -17.78 1.21 3.16
C CYS A 168 -17.10 2.33 3.97
N SER A 169 -16.30 1.96 4.98
CA SER A 169 -15.68 2.92 5.93
C SER A 169 -14.70 3.89 5.29
N PHE A 170 -14.27 3.64 4.05
CA PHE A 170 -13.42 4.53 3.25
C PHE A 170 -14.17 5.81 2.85
N LEU A 171 -15.51 5.77 2.69
CA LEU A 171 -16.30 6.95 2.31
C LEU A 171 -16.25 8.07 3.37
N ALA A 172 -16.14 7.72 4.64
CA ALA A 172 -16.04 8.71 5.72
C ALA A 172 -14.79 9.61 5.65
N ARG A 173 -13.80 9.20 4.84
CA ARG A 173 -12.53 9.94 4.67
C ARG A 173 -12.49 10.77 3.40
N LEU A 174 -13.55 10.74 2.60
CA LEU A 174 -13.64 11.44 1.32
C LEU A 174 -14.53 12.67 1.47
N ASP A 175 -14.09 13.73 0.82
CA ASP A 175 -14.85 14.98 0.66
C ASP A 175 -15.48 14.99 -0.72
N CYS A 176 -16.66 14.38 -0.83
CA CYS A 176 -17.37 14.22 -2.08
C CYS A 176 -18.88 14.34 -1.88
N ASP A 177 -19.57 14.78 -2.92
CA ASP A 177 -21.03 14.92 -2.95
C ASP A 177 -21.75 13.58 -2.87
N ASP A 178 -23.03 13.59 -2.46
CA ASP A 178 -23.81 12.38 -2.30
C ASP A 178 -23.98 11.59 -3.61
N ARG A 179 -24.07 12.26 -4.74
CA ARG A 179 -24.08 11.61 -6.07
C ARG A 179 -22.79 10.84 -6.36
N GLN A 180 -21.64 11.42 -5.97
CA GLN A 180 -20.34 10.80 -6.14
C GLN A 180 -20.16 9.59 -5.21
N LYS A 181 -20.71 9.64 -4.00
CA LYS A 181 -20.64 8.55 -3.02
C LYS A 181 -21.25 7.25 -3.53
N VAL A 182 -22.26 7.30 -4.40
CA VAL A 182 -22.95 6.09 -4.91
C VAL A 182 -21.99 5.22 -5.72
N TRP A 183 -21.34 5.78 -6.74
CA TRP A 183 -20.43 5.02 -7.59
C TRP A 183 -19.10 4.71 -6.89
N ILE A 184 -18.59 5.64 -6.05
CA ILE A 184 -17.38 5.40 -5.23
C ILE A 184 -17.61 4.24 -4.25
N ARG A 185 -18.82 4.08 -3.71
CA ARG A 185 -19.20 2.96 -2.85
C ARG A 185 -18.99 1.62 -3.53
N TRP A 186 -19.49 1.47 -4.76
CA TRP A 186 -19.36 0.22 -5.52
C TRP A 186 -17.91 -0.03 -5.93
N LEU A 187 -17.23 1.02 -6.40
CA LEU A 187 -15.80 0.98 -6.72
C LEU A 187 -14.97 0.46 -5.54
N GLY A 188 -15.22 1.02 -4.35
CA GLY A 188 -14.51 0.62 -3.16
C GLY A 188 -14.93 -0.76 -2.63
N ARG A 189 -16.20 -1.12 -2.68
CA ARG A 189 -16.67 -2.45 -2.26
C ARG A 189 -15.96 -3.55 -3.05
N ILE A 190 -16.00 -3.47 -4.37
CA ILE A 190 -15.41 -4.47 -5.26
C ILE A 190 -13.89 -4.45 -5.11
N GLY A 191 -13.27 -3.27 -5.13
CA GLY A 191 -11.83 -3.14 -5.03
C GLY A 191 -11.25 -3.65 -3.72
N TYR A 192 -11.83 -3.27 -2.58
CA TYR A 192 -11.41 -3.78 -1.28
C TYR A 192 -11.69 -5.28 -1.12
N ALA A 193 -12.80 -5.80 -1.68
CA ALA A 193 -13.12 -7.22 -1.64
C ALA A 193 -12.08 -8.03 -2.44
N ALA A 194 -11.78 -7.65 -3.68
CA ALA A 194 -10.78 -8.32 -4.51
C ALA A 194 -9.40 -8.34 -3.82
N ARG A 195 -8.96 -7.21 -3.27
CA ARG A 195 -7.71 -7.13 -2.53
C ARG A 195 -7.73 -7.98 -1.26
N GLY A 196 -8.86 -8.03 -0.55
CA GLY A 196 -9.03 -8.88 0.64
C GLY A 196 -8.90 -10.35 0.31
N ILE A 197 -9.53 -10.80 -0.80
CA ILE A 197 -9.44 -12.18 -1.30
C ILE A 197 -7.99 -12.55 -1.61
N ILE A 198 -7.27 -11.70 -2.35
CA ILE A 198 -5.84 -11.93 -2.66
C ILE A 198 -5.03 -12.07 -1.38
N PHE A 199 -5.22 -11.20 -0.38
CA PHE A 199 -4.48 -11.29 0.88
C PHE A 199 -4.76 -12.59 1.64
N LEU A 200 -5.99 -13.10 1.59
CA LEU A 200 -6.33 -14.39 2.19
C LEU A 200 -5.69 -15.57 1.45
N VAL A 201 -5.62 -15.52 0.12
CA VAL A 201 -4.95 -16.57 -0.67
C VAL A 201 -3.45 -16.56 -0.42
N VAL A 202 -2.80 -15.39 -0.41
CA VAL A 202 -1.37 -15.26 -0.07
C VAL A 202 -1.11 -15.75 1.35
N ALA A 203 -1.96 -15.39 2.30
CA ALA A 203 -1.83 -15.85 3.68
C ALA A 203 -1.89 -17.37 3.79
N TRP A 204 -2.83 -18.00 3.07
CA TRP A 204 -2.96 -19.46 3.01
C TRP A 204 -1.72 -20.11 2.37
N GLN A 205 -1.20 -19.57 1.26
CA GLN A 205 0.02 -20.08 0.62
C GLN A 205 1.24 -19.98 1.54
N LEU A 206 1.39 -18.88 2.28
CA LEU A 206 2.46 -18.73 3.27
C LEU A 206 2.30 -19.71 4.45
N GLU A 207 1.08 -19.96 4.90
CA GLU A 207 0.80 -20.95 5.93
C GLU A 207 1.22 -22.36 5.46
N GLN A 208 0.83 -22.76 4.25
CA GLN A 208 1.25 -24.06 3.67
C GLN A 208 2.77 -24.17 3.56
N SER A 209 3.42 -23.09 3.06
CA SER A 209 4.88 -23.01 2.98
C SER A 209 5.55 -23.22 4.33
N ALA A 210 5.01 -22.64 5.40
CA ALA A 210 5.55 -22.76 6.74
C ALA A 210 5.34 -24.17 7.33
N ILE A 211 4.14 -24.76 7.15
CA ILE A 211 3.79 -26.10 7.64
C ILE A 211 4.66 -27.16 6.96
N HIS A 212 4.84 -27.07 5.63
CA HIS A 212 5.61 -28.03 4.87
C HIS A 212 7.11 -27.71 4.81
N ARG A 213 7.54 -26.56 5.35
CA ARG A 213 8.91 -26.04 5.24
C ARG A 213 9.40 -25.98 3.78
N ARG A 214 8.53 -25.59 2.87
CA ARG A 214 8.81 -25.50 1.43
C ARG A 214 8.64 -24.06 0.95
N ALA A 215 9.75 -23.38 0.69
CA ALA A 215 9.74 -22.02 0.16
C ALA A 215 9.01 -21.92 -1.19
N SER A 216 9.02 -22.99 -2.00
CA SER A 216 8.33 -23.03 -3.29
C SER A 216 6.80 -22.92 -3.18
N GLU A 217 6.22 -23.20 -2.02
CA GLU A 217 4.79 -23.07 -1.73
C GLU A 217 4.43 -21.64 -1.28
N ALA A 218 5.42 -20.81 -0.92
CA ALA A 218 5.19 -19.43 -0.59
C ALA A 218 4.73 -18.64 -1.82
N GLY A 219 3.62 -17.95 -1.71
CA GLY A 219 3.04 -17.17 -2.79
C GLY A 219 3.01 -15.67 -2.52
N GLY A 220 3.11 -14.89 -3.59
CA GLY A 220 2.85 -13.47 -3.64
C GLY A 220 1.56 -13.17 -4.41
N LEU A 221 1.46 -11.95 -4.96
CA LEU A 221 0.29 -11.56 -5.74
C LEU A 221 0.14 -12.38 -7.04
N GLU A 222 1.24 -12.69 -7.71
CA GLU A 222 1.28 -13.48 -8.92
C GLU A 222 0.72 -14.88 -8.68
N GLN A 223 1.31 -15.64 -7.74
CA GLN A 223 0.87 -16.98 -7.37
C GLN A 223 -0.57 -17.01 -6.84
N ALA A 224 -0.98 -15.95 -6.13
CA ALA A 224 -2.37 -15.82 -5.68
C ALA A 224 -3.35 -15.60 -6.84
N LEU A 225 -2.93 -14.89 -7.89
CA LEU A 225 -3.73 -14.73 -9.11
C LEU A 225 -3.78 -16.04 -9.91
N ASP A 226 -2.67 -16.79 -9.97
CA ASP A 226 -2.57 -18.08 -10.65
C ASP A 226 -3.36 -19.19 -9.96
N PHE A 227 -3.63 -19.05 -8.68
CA PHE A 227 -4.51 -19.96 -7.93
C PHE A 227 -5.93 -20.03 -8.52
N PHE A 228 -6.40 -18.97 -9.17
CA PHE A 228 -7.74 -18.89 -9.73
C PHE A 228 -7.79 -19.39 -11.18
N SER A 229 -8.94 -19.98 -11.56
CA SER A 229 -9.22 -20.25 -12.96
C SER A 229 -9.14 -18.95 -13.80
N PRO A 230 -8.84 -19.02 -15.11
CA PRO A 230 -8.66 -17.81 -15.93
C PRO A 230 -9.82 -16.81 -15.85
N THR A 231 -11.07 -17.33 -15.80
CA THR A 231 -12.27 -16.49 -15.68
C THR A 231 -12.33 -15.76 -14.34
N VAL A 232 -12.11 -16.47 -13.23
CA VAL A 232 -12.13 -15.87 -11.87
C VAL A 232 -10.97 -14.90 -11.69
N ARG A 233 -9.78 -15.25 -12.22
CA ARG A 233 -8.61 -14.38 -12.27
C ARG A 233 -8.93 -13.04 -12.93
N GLY A 234 -9.61 -13.05 -14.08
CA GLY A 234 -10.05 -11.83 -14.76
C GLY A 234 -10.95 -10.95 -13.88
N TRP A 235 -11.91 -11.54 -13.16
CA TRP A 235 -12.76 -10.79 -12.24
C TRP A 235 -12.00 -10.22 -11.05
N VAL A 236 -11.07 -10.98 -10.48
CA VAL A 236 -10.21 -10.49 -9.38
C VAL A 236 -9.32 -9.36 -9.88
N ALA A 237 -8.71 -9.49 -11.05
CA ALA A 237 -7.88 -8.46 -11.67
C ALA A 237 -8.68 -7.17 -11.96
N ALA A 238 -9.91 -7.30 -12.47
CA ALA A 238 -10.83 -6.16 -12.64
C ALA A 238 -11.13 -5.51 -11.28
N GLY A 239 -11.33 -6.29 -10.23
CA GLY A 239 -11.52 -5.78 -8.87
C GLY A 239 -10.29 -5.03 -8.36
N LEU A 240 -9.07 -5.53 -8.60
CA LEU A 240 -7.83 -4.82 -8.26
C LEU A 240 -7.69 -3.52 -9.04
N MET A 241 -8.05 -3.51 -10.32
CA MET A 241 -8.08 -2.28 -11.14
C MET A 241 -9.07 -1.26 -10.57
N LEU A 242 -10.26 -1.69 -10.13
CA LEU A 242 -11.23 -0.82 -9.45
C LEU A 242 -10.68 -0.28 -8.12
N PHE A 243 -9.89 -1.07 -7.37
CA PHE A 243 -9.16 -0.56 -6.21
C PHE A 243 -8.13 0.51 -6.60
N GLY A 244 -7.48 0.35 -7.74
CA GLY A 244 -6.60 1.36 -8.32
C GLY A 244 -7.32 2.67 -8.60
N PHE A 245 -8.48 2.62 -9.26
CA PHE A 245 -9.33 3.80 -9.50
C PHE A 245 -9.79 4.45 -8.19
N LEU A 246 -10.20 3.64 -7.20
CA LEU A 246 -10.53 4.18 -5.87
C LEU A 246 -9.34 4.93 -5.26
N SER A 247 -8.13 4.43 -5.43
CA SER A 247 -6.92 5.10 -4.93
C SER A 247 -6.67 6.44 -5.61
N LEU A 248 -7.00 6.57 -6.91
CA LEU A 248 -6.96 7.86 -7.60
C LEU A 248 -8.05 8.83 -7.08
N VAL A 249 -9.24 8.32 -6.78
CA VAL A 249 -10.30 9.10 -6.11
C VAL A 249 -9.83 9.55 -4.73
N GLU A 250 -9.20 8.66 -3.95
CA GLU A 250 -8.59 9.02 -2.66
C GLU A 250 -7.52 10.10 -2.83
N ALA A 251 -6.68 10.03 -3.87
CA ALA A 251 -5.68 11.05 -4.17
C ALA A 251 -6.29 12.44 -4.37
N ARG A 252 -7.50 12.52 -4.97
CA ARG A 252 -8.16 13.79 -5.28
C ARG A 252 -9.04 14.30 -4.16
N PHE A 253 -9.82 13.45 -3.50
CA PHE A 253 -10.92 13.81 -2.60
C PHE A 253 -10.67 13.46 -1.13
N ARG A 254 -9.49 12.93 -0.76
CA ARG A 254 -9.23 12.56 0.63
C ARG A 254 -9.12 13.80 1.51
N ARG A 255 -9.85 13.81 2.61
CA ARG A 255 -9.67 14.77 3.71
C ARG A 255 -8.37 14.46 4.42
N ILE A 256 -7.38 15.31 4.25
CA ILE A 256 -6.10 15.21 4.96
C ILE A 256 -6.23 16.06 6.21
N HIS A 257 -6.25 15.41 7.38
CA HIS A 257 -6.24 16.12 8.66
C HIS A 257 -4.89 16.81 8.81
N ARG A 258 -4.90 18.03 9.35
CA ARG A 258 -3.69 18.82 9.58
C ARG A 258 -2.74 18.02 10.49
N PRO A 259 -1.46 17.86 10.15
CA PRO A 259 -0.48 17.40 11.11
C PRO A 259 -0.46 18.41 12.29
N PRO A 260 -0.26 17.94 13.54
CA PRO A 260 -0.09 18.87 14.64
C PRO A 260 1.11 19.78 14.33
N PRO A 261 1.01 21.10 14.59
CA PRO A 261 2.10 22.02 14.33
C PRO A 261 3.39 21.55 14.99
N VAL A 262 4.51 21.72 14.30
CA VAL A 262 5.83 21.18 14.66
C VAL A 262 6.21 21.56 16.09
N ASP A 263 5.80 22.73 16.55
CA ASP A 263 6.01 23.23 17.91
C ASP A 263 5.41 22.30 18.98
N ARG A 264 4.18 21.80 18.76
CA ARG A 264 3.55 20.83 19.68
C ARG A 264 4.26 19.46 19.68
N VAL A 265 4.89 19.09 18.58
CA VAL A 265 5.67 17.86 18.52
C VAL A 265 7.00 18.04 19.29
N ALA A 266 7.63 19.20 19.13
CA ALA A 266 8.84 19.56 19.83
C ALA A 266 8.61 19.66 21.36
N ASP A 267 7.51 20.27 21.77
CA ASP A 267 7.14 20.38 23.19
C ASP A 267 6.79 19.03 23.81
N GLY A 268 6.06 18.18 23.08
CA GLY A 268 5.79 16.81 23.53
C GLY A 268 7.01 15.91 23.62
N LEU A 269 8.05 16.17 22.81
CA LEU A 269 9.35 15.50 22.92
C LEU A 269 10.14 16.01 24.14
N LYS A 270 10.14 17.32 24.40
CA LYS A 270 10.79 17.91 25.60
C LYS A 270 10.16 17.39 26.90
N ASP A 271 8.83 17.24 26.93
CA ASP A 271 8.12 16.70 28.09
C ASP A 271 8.36 15.19 28.29
N ALA A 272 8.57 14.45 27.23
CA ALA A 272 8.88 13.01 27.29
C ALA A 272 10.32 12.76 27.77
N VAL A 273 11.26 13.68 27.50
CA VAL A 273 12.66 13.60 27.94
C VAL A 273 12.82 14.07 29.40
N ARG A 274 11.87 14.87 29.92
CA ARG A 274 11.90 15.36 31.32
C ARG A 274 11.25 14.42 32.35
N ARG A 275 10.64 13.31 31.92
CA ARG A 275 10.08 12.26 32.79
C ARG A 275 10.96 11.01 32.81
#